data_b3780b0610a66935aa00cf2951218747
#
_entry.id   b3780b0610a66935aa00cf2951218747
#
_cell.length_a   1.000
_cell.length_b   1.000
_cell.length_c   1.000
_cell.angle_alpha   90.00
_cell.angle_beta   90.00
_cell.angle_gamma   90.00
#
_symmetry.space_group_name_H-M   'P 1'
#
loop_
_entity.id
_entity.type
_entity.pdbx_description
1 polymer ?
#
loop_
_entity_poly.entity_id
_entity_poly.type
_entity_poly.pdbx_seq_one_letter_code
_entity_poly.pdbx_strand_id
1 'polypeptide(L)'
;MNAILPTTRAALVPTLWLGLSAGAAAATFGPLVTPAELAAAAGAADPIVLDIRGDAYAEGHVDGAVSAPYGLFRGPEDNPGRLLDAATLEARYEGLGLEPDRPVVIVSEGATDTDFGAAARVYWTLKSSGFEDLSILNGGVAAWRAEGLPLETEPTALPPTELDIAFSDAWTADTDEVVAVTRGEVDALLLDARPDDFHEGRKGHPAAAKPGTLPGASQHVYTEFFDEGASAIDAEIERASLLETLGVEDGREIVSFCNTGHWAATNWFALSEVAGIEGVKLYPGSMVEYSNAGHEMANAPGLVGNFINRLQGN
;
A
#
# COMPACT_ATOMS: atom_id res chain seq x y z
N MET A 1 60.25 53.15 -35.52
CA MET A 1 59.82 51.75 -35.88
C MET A 1 58.97 51.24 -34.73
N ASN A 2 57.67 51.40 -34.85
CA ASN A 2 56.73 50.95 -33.84
C ASN A 2 56.02 49.67 -34.37
N ALA A 3 56.26 48.55 -33.69
CA ALA A 3 55.65 47.27 -34.01
C ALA A 3 54.31 47.20 -33.24
N ILE A 4 53.23 47.06 -33.98
CA ILE A 4 51.82 46.82 -33.44
C ILE A 4 51.63 45.32 -33.39
N LEU A 5 51.36 44.77 -32.18
CA LEU A 5 50.95 43.40 -31.93
C LEU A 5 49.42 43.26 -32.10
N PRO A 6 48.92 42.22 -32.75
CA PRO A 6 47.52 42.02 -32.88
C PRO A 6 46.94 41.33 -31.63
N THR A 7 45.85 41.90 -31.06
CA THR A 7 45.08 41.35 -29.97
C THR A 7 44.07 40.31 -30.53
N THR A 8 44.29 39.05 -30.21
CA THR A 8 43.31 37.97 -30.47
C THR A 8 42.17 38.04 -29.43
N ARG A 9 40.95 38.32 -29.91
CA ARG A 9 39.72 38.20 -29.12
C ARG A 9 39.27 36.73 -29.12
N ALA A 10 39.31 36.09 -27.95
CA ALA A 10 38.69 34.80 -27.76
C ALA A 10 37.19 34.97 -27.68
N ALA A 11 36.44 34.34 -28.59
CA ALA A 11 35.00 34.26 -28.56
C ALA A 11 34.58 33.18 -27.56
N LEU A 12 33.91 33.57 -26.48
CA LEU A 12 33.20 32.62 -25.59
C LEU A 12 31.92 32.12 -26.30
N VAL A 13 31.89 30.83 -26.61
CA VAL A 13 30.66 30.15 -27.06
C VAL A 13 29.88 29.71 -25.81
N PRO A 14 28.64 30.19 -25.59
CA PRO A 14 27.84 29.70 -24.49
C PRO A 14 27.36 28.28 -24.81
N THR A 15 27.80 27.31 -24.01
CA THR A 15 27.25 25.95 -24.03
C THR A 15 25.85 25.98 -23.42
N LEU A 16 24.85 25.86 -24.27
CA LEU A 16 23.45 25.71 -23.85
C LEU A 16 23.30 24.27 -23.30
N TRP A 17 23.14 24.15 -21.99
CA TRP A 17 22.70 22.90 -21.36
C TRP A 17 21.17 22.79 -21.59
N LEU A 18 20.77 21.97 -22.56
CA LEU A 18 19.39 21.49 -22.60
C LEU A 18 19.25 20.50 -21.45
N GLY A 19 18.65 20.95 -20.37
CA GLY A 19 18.11 20.05 -19.33
C GLY A 19 16.97 19.25 -19.95
N LEU A 20 17.17 17.95 -20.20
CA LEU A 20 16.05 17.03 -20.37
C LEU A 20 15.36 16.94 -19.00
N SER A 21 14.25 17.66 -18.83
CA SER A 21 13.26 17.28 -17.85
C SER A 21 12.66 15.96 -18.36
N ALA A 22 12.98 14.85 -17.70
CA ALA A 22 12.18 13.65 -17.82
C ALA A 22 10.79 14.04 -17.28
N GLY A 23 9.85 14.27 -18.18
CA GLY A 23 8.44 14.38 -17.82
C GLY A 23 8.05 13.01 -17.28
N ALA A 24 7.51 12.95 -16.06
CA ALA A 24 6.84 11.74 -15.59
C ALA A 24 5.81 11.36 -16.67
N ALA A 25 5.89 10.13 -17.17
CA ALA A 25 4.85 9.61 -18.04
C ALA A 25 3.55 9.61 -17.22
N ALA A 26 2.44 10.06 -17.82
CA ALA A 26 1.14 9.95 -17.15
C ALA A 26 0.86 8.45 -16.92
N ALA A 27 0.37 8.10 -15.72
CA ALA A 27 -0.02 6.73 -15.40
C ALA A 27 -0.98 6.19 -16.47
N THR A 28 -0.82 4.92 -16.81
CA THR A 28 -1.64 4.27 -17.86
C THR A 28 -3.09 4.13 -17.40
N PHE A 29 -3.27 3.85 -16.10
CA PHE A 29 -4.56 3.81 -15.41
C PHE A 29 -4.52 4.76 -14.21
N GLY A 30 -5.68 5.00 -13.58
CA GLY A 30 -5.74 5.55 -12.23
C GLY A 30 -5.29 4.50 -11.18
N PRO A 31 -5.33 4.85 -9.90
CA PRO A 31 -4.99 3.90 -8.83
C PRO A 31 -5.94 2.70 -8.78
N LEU A 32 -7.14 2.84 -9.32
CA LEU A 32 -8.13 1.79 -9.52
C LEU A 32 -8.36 1.58 -11.02
N VAL A 33 -8.54 0.34 -11.43
CA VAL A 33 -8.91 -0.04 -12.78
C VAL A 33 -10.12 -0.98 -12.74
N THR A 34 -11.08 -0.78 -13.64
CA THR A 34 -12.23 -1.67 -13.80
C THR A 34 -11.86 -2.89 -14.66
N PRO A 35 -12.61 -4.01 -14.57
CA PRO A 35 -12.41 -5.14 -15.45
C PRO A 35 -12.49 -4.79 -16.94
N ALA A 36 -13.44 -3.93 -17.33
CA ALA A 36 -13.61 -3.50 -18.71
C ALA A 36 -12.40 -2.68 -19.23
N GLU A 37 -11.86 -1.78 -18.41
CA GLU A 37 -10.67 -0.99 -18.75
C GLU A 37 -9.44 -1.87 -18.90
N LEU A 38 -9.22 -2.81 -17.96
CA LEU A 38 -8.09 -3.73 -18.04
C LEU A 38 -8.21 -4.64 -19.27
N ALA A 39 -9.40 -5.19 -19.56
CA ALA A 39 -9.64 -6.02 -20.74
C ALA A 39 -9.40 -5.25 -22.05
N ALA A 40 -9.78 -3.96 -22.10
CA ALA A 40 -9.58 -3.11 -23.27
C ALA A 40 -8.09 -2.71 -23.47
N ALA A 41 -7.29 -2.69 -22.42
CA ALA A 41 -5.87 -2.38 -22.49
C ALA A 41 -4.99 -3.54 -22.95
N ALA A 42 -5.52 -4.75 -23.01
CA ALA A 42 -4.79 -5.92 -23.48
C ALA A 42 -4.18 -5.67 -24.88
N GLY A 43 -2.86 -5.75 -24.99
CA GLY A 43 -2.10 -5.51 -26.21
C GLY A 43 -1.79 -4.04 -26.57
N ALA A 44 -2.29 -3.06 -25.81
CA ALA A 44 -2.00 -1.64 -26.02
C ALA A 44 -1.07 -1.06 -24.97
N ALA A 45 -1.33 -1.32 -23.69
CA ALA A 45 -0.54 -0.82 -22.54
C ALA A 45 0.42 -1.89 -22.01
N ASP A 46 0.21 -3.16 -22.32
CA ASP A 46 1.01 -4.31 -21.88
C ASP A 46 1.36 -4.27 -20.38
N PRO A 47 0.37 -4.12 -19.48
CA PRO A 47 0.62 -4.07 -18.05
C PRO A 47 1.11 -5.43 -17.53
N ILE A 48 1.94 -5.41 -16.49
CA ILE A 48 2.21 -6.61 -15.71
C ILE A 48 1.01 -6.82 -14.78
N VAL A 49 0.25 -7.89 -14.97
CA VAL A 49 -0.86 -8.26 -14.10
C VAL A 49 -0.35 -9.20 -13.02
N LEU A 50 -0.39 -8.76 -11.74
CA LEU A 50 0.03 -9.55 -10.59
C LEU A 50 -1.17 -10.16 -9.89
N ASP A 51 -1.35 -11.47 -10.01
CA ASP A 51 -2.38 -12.22 -9.30
C ASP A 51 -1.85 -12.67 -7.94
N ILE A 52 -2.38 -12.07 -6.86
CA ILE A 52 -1.91 -12.31 -5.50
C ILE A 52 -2.66 -13.42 -4.75
N ARG A 53 -3.55 -14.16 -5.40
CA ARG A 53 -4.48 -15.12 -4.78
C ARG A 53 -3.87 -16.46 -4.35
N GLY A 54 -2.62 -16.72 -4.67
CA GLY A 54 -1.98 -18.00 -4.35
C GLY A 54 -2.56 -19.16 -5.16
N ASP A 55 -3.01 -20.22 -4.49
CA ASP A 55 -3.47 -21.45 -5.15
C ASP A 55 -4.69 -21.21 -6.08
N ALA A 56 -5.53 -20.22 -5.80
CA ALA A 56 -6.68 -19.87 -6.63
C ALA A 56 -6.29 -19.36 -8.04
N TYR A 57 -5.04 -18.96 -8.24
CA TYR A 57 -4.50 -18.62 -9.56
C TYR A 57 -4.65 -19.77 -10.56
N ALA A 58 -4.37 -21.00 -10.13
CA ALA A 58 -4.45 -22.19 -11.00
C ALA A 58 -5.88 -22.59 -11.39
N GLU A 59 -6.89 -22.09 -10.64
CA GLU A 59 -8.30 -22.33 -10.96
C GLU A 59 -8.82 -21.42 -12.07
N GLY A 60 -8.08 -20.37 -12.39
CA GLY A 60 -8.37 -19.40 -13.45
C GLY A 60 -7.95 -17.99 -13.07
N HIS A 61 -7.22 -17.32 -13.95
CA HIS A 61 -6.65 -15.98 -13.78
C HIS A 61 -6.88 -15.13 -15.03
N VAL A 62 -6.67 -13.82 -14.90
CA VAL A 62 -6.70 -12.87 -16.03
C VAL A 62 -5.58 -13.27 -17.01
N ASP A 63 -5.87 -13.22 -18.31
CA ASP A 63 -4.90 -13.55 -19.34
C ASP A 63 -3.58 -12.80 -19.17
N GLY A 64 -2.47 -13.52 -19.24
CA GLY A 64 -1.13 -12.97 -19.04
C GLY A 64 -0.76 -12.65 -17.59
N ALA A 65 -1.63 -12.91 -16.61
CA ALA A 65 -1.32 -12.63 -15.20
C ALA A 65 -0.21 -13.54 -14.66
N VAL A 66 0.70 -12.96 -13.90
CA VAL A 66 1.79 -13.64 -13.18
C VAL A 66 1.36 -13.97 -11.76
N SER A 67 1.58 -15.21 -11.33
CA SER A 67 1.30 -15.62 -9.95
C SER A 67 2.29 -14.98 -8.98
N ALA A 68 1.78 -14.13 -8.09
CA ALA A 68 2.55 -13.43 -7.06
C ALA A 68 1.86 -13.54 -5.68
N PRO A 69 1.81 -14.73 -5.06
CA PRO A 69 1.08 -14.95 -3.82
C PRO A 69 1.33 -13.88 -2.76
N TYR A 70 0.27 -13.39 -2.13
CA TYR A 70 0.32 -12.31 -1.13
C TYR A 70 1.40 -12.51 -0.06
N GLY A 71 1.69 -13.76 0.31
CA GLY A 71 2.77 -14.10 1.25
C GLY A 71 4.17 -13.64 0.82
N LEU A 72 4.41 -13.39 -0.46
CA LEU A 72 5.66 -12.82 -0.95
C LEU A 72 5.91 -11.39 -0.46
N PHE A 73 4.87 -10.67 -0.06
CA PHE A 73 4.92 -9.28 0.39
C PHE A 73 4.74 -9.14 1.91
N ARG A 74 4.76 -10.25 2.64
CA ARG A 74 4.48 -10.30 4.09
C ARG A 74 5.70 -10.67 4.89
N GLY A 75 5.76 -10.16 6.12
CA GLY A 75 6.74 -10.56 7.13
C GLY A 75 6.52 -11.99 7.63
N PRO A 76 7.37 -12.46 8.55
CA PRO A 76 7.27 -13.79 9.12
C PRO A 76 6.01 -13.95 9.99
N GLU A 77 5.69 -15.21 10.34
CA GLU A 77 4.47 -15.57 11.06
C GLU A 77 4.33 -14.87 12.43
N ASP A 78 5.42 -14.62 13.11
CA ASP A 78 5.46 -13.92 14.40
C ASP A 78 5.25 -12.39 14.28
N ASN A 79 5.50 -11.83 13.10
CA ASN A 79 5.20 -10.45 12.75
C ASN A 79 4.81 -10.30 11.27
N PRO A 80 3.59 -10.72 10.87
CA PRO A 80 3.18 -10.69 9.45
C PRO A 80 3.12 -9.28 8.86
N GLY A 81 3.06 -8.26 9.72
CA GLY A 81 3.07 -6.84 9.32
C GLY A 81 4.45 -6.31 8.99
N ARG A 82 5.51 -6.91 9.52
CA ARG A 82 6.85 -6.40 9.36
C ARG A 82 7.22 -6.24 7.89
N LEU A 83 7.74 -5.05 7.57
CA LEU A 83 8.28 -4.79 6.24
C LEU A 83 9.51 -5.66 6.01
N LEU A 84 9.58 -6.26 4.82
CA LEU A 84 10.76 -6.99 4.37
C LEU A 84 11.86 -6.00 4.00
N ASP A 85 13.11 -6.42 4.14
CA ASP A 85 14.24 -5.61 3.70
C ASP A 85 14.29 -5.47 2.17
N ALA A 86 14.92 -4.38 1.69
CA ALA A 86 14.99 -4.05 0.27
C ALA A 86 15.57 -5.18 -0.58
N ALA A 87 16.64 -5.85 -0.12
CA ALA A 87 17.26 -6.93 -0.88
C ALA A 87 16.33 -8.16 -1.04
N THR A 88 15.54 -8.46 0.00
CA THR A 88 14.52 -9.52 -0.07
C THR A 88 13.42 -9.16 -1.07
N LEU A 89 12.93 -7.92 -1.06
CA LEU A 89 11.90 -7.46 -2.00
C LEU A 89 12.45 -7.44 -3.43
N GLU A 90 13.65 -6.91 -3.62
CA GLU A 90 14.34 -6.84 -4.92
C GLU A 90 14.43 -8.22 -5.56
N ALA A 91 14.97 -9.22 -4.83
CA ALA A 91 15.08 -10.59 -5.36
C ALA A 91 13.72 -11.21 -5.74
N ARG A 92 12.64 -10.85 -5.00
CA ARG A 92 11.27 -11.30 -5.33
C ARG A 92 10.74 -10.63 -6.58
N TYR A 93 10.93 -9.34 -6.72
CA TYR A 93 10.49 -8.56 -7.88
C TYR A 93 11.24 -8.99 -9.16
N GLU A 94 12.54 -9.21 -9.06
CA GLU A 94 13.35 -9.77 -10.14
C GLU A 94 12.83 -11.14 -10.59
N GLY A 95 12.54 -12.03 -9.62
CA GLY A 95 11.98 -13.35 -9.92
C GLY A 95 10.58 -13.33 -10.52
N LEU A 96 9.79 -12.28 -10.26
CA LEU A 96 8.48 -12.03 -10.86
C LEU A 96 8.58 -11.34 -12.23
N GLY A 97 9.76 -10.88 -12.65
CA GLY A 97 9.95 -10.15 -13.90
C GLY A 97 9.36 -8.74 -13.88
N LEU A 98 9.36 -8.07 -12.70
CA LEU A 98 8.85 -6.72 -12.59
C LEU A 98 9.81 -5.71 -13.20
N GLU A 99 9.26 -4.69 -13.82
CA GLU A 99 9.97 -3.56 -14.43
C GLU A 99 9.34 -2.26 -13.93
N PRO A 100 10.10 -1.33 -13.31
CA PRO A 100 9.53 -0.10 -12.74
C PRO A 100 8.85 0.80 -13.78
N ASP A 101 9.28 0.72 -15.05
CA ASP A 101 8.76 1.53 -16.16
C ASP A 101 7.49 0.93 -16.80
N ARG A 102 7.06 -0.27 -16.38
CA ARG A 102 5.84 -0.90 -16.87
C ARG A 102 4.70 -0.72 -15.89
N PRO A 103 3.46 -0.47 -16.38
CA PRO A 103 2.28 -0.46 -15.54
C PRO A 103 2.11 -1.80 -14.82
N VAL A 104 1.76 -1.78 -13.55
CA VAL A 104 1.47 -2.98 -12.75
C VAL A 104 0.03 -2.94 -12.26
N VAL A 105 -0.74 -3.98 -12.56
CA VAL A 105 -2.11 -4.14 -12.08
C VAL A 105 -2.17 -5.29 -11.07
N ILE A 106 -2.58 -5.00 -9.84
CA ILE A 106 -2.66 -5.96 -8.75
C ILE A 106 -4.06 -6.55 -8.70
N VAL A 107 -4.16 -7.89 -8.69
CA VAL A 107 -5.42 -8.63 -8.74
C VAL A 107 -5.59 -9.51 -7.52
N SER A 108 -6.60 -9.22 -6.70
CA SER A 108 -7.05 -10.05 -5.57
C SER A 108 -8.29 -10.88 -5.93
N GLU A 109 -8.80 -11.69 -5.00
CA GLU A 109 -10.01 -12.48 -5.25
C GLU A 109 -11.26 -11.59 -5.37
N GLY A 110 -11.40 -10.61 -4.48
CA GLY A 110 -12.59 -9.74 -4.45
C GLY A 110 -13.85 -10.44 -3.93
N ALA A 111 -13.70 -11.49 -3.13
CA ALA A 111 -14.83 -12.17 -2.49
C ALA A 111 -15.38 -11.38 -1.30
N THR A 112 -14.51 -10.61 -0.64
CA THR A 112 -14.84 -9.79 0.51
C THR A 112 -14.05 -8.46 0.46
N ASP A 113 -14.47 -7.48 1.26
CA ASP A 113 -13.78 -6.21 1.45
C ASP A 113 -12.32 -6.37 1.96
N THR A 114 -12.06 -7.40 2.76
CA THR A 114 -10.71 -7.67 3.26
C THR A 114 -9.72 -8.10 2.16
N ASP A 115 -10.18 -8.67 1.05
CA ASP A 115 -9.31 -9.02 -0.09
C ASP A 115 -8.69 -7.78 -0.73
N PHE A 116 -9.40 -6.65 -0.69
CA PHE A 116 -8.86 -5.37 -1.14
C PHE A 116 -7.66 -4.93 -0.29
N GLY A 117 -7.68 -5.18 1.01
CA GLY A 117 -6.56 -4.88 1.91
C GLY A 117 -5.26 -5.62 1.54
N ALA A 118 -5.36 -6.83 0.96
CA ALA A 118 -4.19 -7.53 0.43
C ALA A 118 -3.62 -6.80 -0.80
N ALA A 119 -4.48 -6.40 -1.74
CA ALA A 119 -4.08 -5.66 -2.94
C ALA A 119 -3.49 -4.28 -2.58
N ALA A 120 -4.14 -3.53 -1.68
CA ALA A 120 -3.66 -2.24 -1.19
C ALA A 120 -2.30 -2.36 -0.48
N ARG A 121 -2.05 -3.45 0.27
CA ARG A 121 -0.76 -3.70 0.91
C ARG A 121 0.34 -3.98 -0.11
N VAL A 122 0.05 -4.74 -1.18
CA VAL A 122 1.00 -4.98 -2.27
C VAL A 122 1.28 -3.68 -3.02
N TYR A 123 0.25 -2.91 -3.35
CA TYR A 123 0.35 -1.60 -3.99
C TYR A 123 1.29 -0.67 -3.19
N TRP A 124 1.01 -0.51 -1.87
CA TRP A 124 1.85 0.29 -0.99
C TRP A 124 3.31 -0.19 -0.96
N THR A 125 3.53 -1.52 -0.94
CA THR A 125 4.87 -2.08 -0.91
C THR A 125 5.64 -1.79 -2.20
N LEU A 126 5.00 -1.94 -3.37
CA LEU A 126 5.59 -1.62 -4.67
C LEU A 126 5.85 -0.11 -4.82
N LYS A 127 4.88 0.74 -4.44
CA LYS A 127 5.04 2.20 -4.46
C LYS A 127 6.21 2.65 -3.59
N SER A 128 6.32 2.12 -2.39
CA SER A 128 7.44 2.40 -1.49
C SER A 128 8.78 1.88 -2.03
N SER A 129 8.76 0.93 -2.95
CA SER A 129 9.94 0.39 -3.65
C SER A 129 10.28 1.12 -4.96
N GLY A 130 9.55 2.20 -5.30
CA GLY A 130 9.85 3.05 -6.45
C GLY A 130 9.06 2.75 -7.73
N PHE A 131 8.04 1.90 -7.68
CA PHE A 131 7.11 1.72 -8.79
C PHE A 131 6.08 2.85 -8.80
N GLU A 132 5.85 3.49 -9.95
CA GLU A 132 4.99 4.68 -10.05
C GLU A 132 3.64 4.38 -10.73
N ASP A 133 3.61 3.55 -11.77
CA ASP A 133 2.38 3.24 -12.55
C ASP A 133 1.72 1.97 -11.99
N LEU A 134 0.97 2.14 -10.91
CA LEU A 134 0.34 1.07 -10.14
C LEU A 134 -1.17 1.21 -10.15
N SER A 135 -1.88 0.08 -10.27
CA SER A 135 -3.34 0.03 -10.17
C SER A 135 -3.79 -1.22 -9.42
N ILE A 136 -4.99 -1.15 -8.84
CA ILE A 136 -5.69 -2.32 -8.29
C ILE A 136 -6.90 -2.61 -9.17
N LEU A 137 -7.10 -3.87 -9.59
CA LEU A 137 -8.35 -4.31 -10.20
C LEU A 137 -9.45 -4.24 -9.15
N ASN A 138 -10.30 -3.21 -9.25
CA ASN A 138 -11.35 -2.94 -8.26
C ASN A 138 -12.41 -4.05 -8.26
N GLY A 139 -12.63 -4.67 -7.10
CA GLY A 139 -13.47 -5.84 -6.97
C GLY A 139 -12.83 -7.17 -7.40
N GLY A 140 -11.54 -7.16 -7.80
CA GLY A 140 -10.74 -8.36 -8.06
C GLY A 140 -11.28 -9.28 -9.15
N VAL A 141 -10.91 -10.57 -9.07
CA VAL A 141 -11.38 -11.60 -10.03
C VAL A 141 -12.89 -11.82 -9.92
N ALA A 142 -13.51 -11.56 -8.78
CA ALA A 142 -14.96 -11.66 -8.64
C ALA A 142 -15.68 -10.65 -9.56
N ALA A 143 -15.23 -9.39 -9.61
CA ALA A 143 -15.76 -8.39 -10.54
C ALA A 143 -15.47 -8.77 -12.02
N TRP A 144 -14.29 -9.28 -12.32
CA TRP A 144 -13.93 -9.77 -13.64
C TRP A 144 -14.89 -10.87 -14.14
N ARG A 145 -15.18 -11.86 -13.27
CA ARG A 145 -16.16 -12.92 -13.54
C ARG A 145 -17.58 -12.38 -13.69
N ALA A 146 -17.96 -11.41 -12.88
CA ALA A 146 -19.30 -10.82 -12.93
C ALA A 146 -19.59 -10.10 -14.27
N GLU A 147 -18.57 -9.55 -14.92
CA GLU A 147 -18.65 -8.98 -16.27
C GLU A 147 -18.59 -10.05 -17.37
N GLY A 148 -18.46 -11.33 -17.03
CA GLY A 148 -18.41 -12.44 -18.00
C GLY A 148 -17.12 -12.50 -18.80
N LEU A 149 -16.05 -11.87 -18.31
CA LEU A 149 -14.75 -11.86 -18.96
C LEU A 149 -14.03 -13.21 -18.79
N PRO A 150 -13.26 -13.67 -19.81
CA PRO A 150 -12.61 -14.97 -19.76
C PRO A 150 -11.47 -15.03 -18.76
N LEU A 151 -11.23 -16.23 -18.24
CA LEU A 151 -10.07 -16.55 -17.41
C LEU A 151 -9.26 -17.65 -18.12
N GLU A 152 -7.93 -17.59 -17.91
CA GLU A 152 -6.99 -18.58 -18.41
C GLU A 152 -6.52 -19.47 -17.25
N THR A 153 -5.96 -20.65 -17.61
CA THR A 153 -5.39 -21.59 -16.63
C THR A 153 -3.94 -21.94 -16.92
N GLU A 154 -3.42 -21.55 -18.08
CA GLU A 154 -2.01 -21.74 -18.44
C GLU A 154 -1.16 -20.71 -17.68
N PRO A 155 -0.19 -21.12 -16.86
CA PRO A 155 0.58 -20.20 -16.05
C PRO A 155 1.49 -19.32 -16.91
N THR A 156 1.49 -18.02 -16.60
CA THR A 156 2.40 -17.04 -17.19
C THR A 156 3.61 -16.83 -16.30
N ALA A 157 4.79 -16.79 -16.90
CA ALA A 157 6.03 -16.39 -16.26
C ALA A 157 6.77 -15.37 -17.14
N LEU A 158 7.18 -14.25 -16.54
CA LEU A 158 8.04 -13.28 -17.21
C LEU A 158 9.52 -13.66 -17.03
N PRO A 159 10.40 -13.25 -17.95
CA PRO A 159 11.84 -13.38 -17.75
C PRO A 159 12.25 -12.61 -16.49
N PRO A 160 13.18 -13.14 -15.68
CA PRO A 160 13.73 -12.38 -14.56
C PRO A 160 14.38 -11.08 -15.01
N THR A 161 14.25 -10.03 -14.19
CA THR A 161 14.83 -8.70 -14.39
C THR A 161 16.04 -8.48 -13.49
N GLU A 162 16.72 -7.36 -13.65
CA GLU A 162 17.73 -6.86 -12.71
C GLU A 162 17.24 -5.50 -12.19
N LEU A 163 17.12 -5.35 -10.87
CA LEU A 163 16.58 -4.16 -10.22
C LEU A 163 17.60 -3.57 -9.24
N ASP A 164 17.44 -2.30 -8.94
CA ASP A 164 18.11 -1.59 -7.84
C ASP A 164 17.03 -0.74 -7.13
N ILE A 165 16.41 -1.31 -6.12
CA ILE A 165 15.31 -0.66 -5.42
C ILE A 165 15.82 0.11 -4.20
N ALA A 166 15.31 1.35 -4.03
CA ALA A 166 15.46 2.14 -2.83
C ALA A 166 14.10 2.31 -2.16
N PHE A 167 13.94 1.75 -0.97
CA PHE A 167 12.68 1.89 -0.23
C PHE A 167 12.51 3.33 0.26
N SER A 168 11.34 3.92 -0.02
CA SER A 168 11.00 5.29 0.36
C SER A 168 10.25 5.33 1.69
N ASP A 169 10.67 6.21 2.60
CA ASP A 169 10.00 6.47 3.88
C ASP A 169 8.77 7.40 3.74
N ALA A 170 8.52 7.95 2.54
CA ALA A 170 7.47 8.93 2.32
C ALA A 170 6.07 8.43 2.73
N TRP A 171 5.82 7.12 2.61
CA TRP A 171 4.52 6.50 2.90
C TRP A 171 4.59 5.50 4.05
N THR A 172 5.68 5.51 4.83
CA THR A 172 5.93 4.54 5.90
C THR A 172 6.13 5.26 7.23
N ALA A 173 5.46 4.80 8.27
CA ALA A 173 5.80 5.12 9.65
C ALA A 173 6.42 3.88 10.31
N ASP A 174 7.50 4.05 11.03
CA ASP A 174 8.10 3.01 11.84
C ASP A 174 7.60 3.05 13.30
N THR A 175 8.04 2.10 14.11
CA THR A 175 7.62 2.03 15.53
C THR A 175 8.12 3.23 16.34
N ASP A 176 9.30 3.74 16.08
CA ASP A 176 9.87 4.88 16.84
C ASP A 176 9.09 6.17 16.52
N GLU A 177 8.72 6.39 15.27
CA GLU A 177 7.86 7.52 14.85
C GLU A 177 6.46 7.41 15.49
N VAL A 178 5.84 6.23 15.46
CA VAL A 178 4.54 6.01 16.11
C VAL A 178 4.62 6.24 17.62
N VAL A 179 5.70 5.82 18.29
CA VAL A 179 5.93 6.10 19.72
C VAL A 179 6.07 7.60 19.97
N ALA A 180 6.77 8.34 19.11
CA ALA A 180 6.89 9.79 19.21
C ALA A 180 5.51 10.48 19.09
N VAL A 181 4.65 10.01 18.18
CA VAL A 181 3.27 10.51 18.07
C VAL A 181 2.46 10.22 19.33
N THR A 182 2.52 8.99 19.88
CA THR A 182 1.78 8.64 21.12
C THR A 182 2.21 9.45 22.34
N ARG A 183 3.42 10.00 22.33
CA ARG A 183 3.96 10.89 23.37
C ARG A 183 3.67 12.38 23.12
N GLY A 184 3.08 12.74 21.99
CA GLY A 184 2.86 14.12 21.58
C GLY A 184 4.14 14.87 21.17
N GLU A 185 5.20 14.15 20.82
CA GLU A 185 6.47 14.72 20.34
C GLU A 185 6.39 15.03 18.83
N VAL A 186 5.53 14.30 18.10
CA VAL A 186 5.20 14.48 16.67
C VAL A 186 3.70 14.69 16.54
N ASP A 187 3.28 15.70 15.77
CA ASP A 187 1.87 15.98 15.50
C ASP A 187 1.41 15.21 14.26
N ALA A 188 0.79 14.06 14.49
CA ALA A 188 0.13 13.26 13.47
C ALA A 188 -1.16 12.65 14.02
N LEU A 189 -2.10 12.31 13.14
CA LEU A 189 -3.27 11.52 13.51
C LEU A 189 -2.92 10.03 13.42
N LEU A 190 -3.06 9.30 14.52
CA LEU A 190 -3.03 7.83 14.52
C LEU A 190 -4.42 7.31 14.19
N LEU A 191 -4.58 6.59 13.08
CA LEU A 191 -5.87 6.14 12.56
C LEU A 191 -5.97 4.61 12.60
N ASP A 192 -6.81 4.11 13.53
CA ASP A 192 -7.05 2.68 13.70
C ASP A 192 -8.09 2.18 12.68
N ALA A 193 -7.66 1.32 11.76
CA ALA A 193 -8.51 0.75 10.71
C ALA A 193 -9.35 -0.46 11.17
N ARG A 194 -9.24 -0.86 12.44
CA ARG A 194 -9.83 -2.10 12.94
C ARG A 194 -11.27 -1.90 13.45
N PRO A 195 -12.09 -2.96 13.38
CA PRO A 195 -13.40 -2.99 14.05
C PRO A 195 -13.32 -2.73 15.56
N ASP A 196 -14.44 -2.31 16.14
CA ASP A 196 -14.60 -1.92 17.56
C ASP A 196 -14.03 -2.94 18.55
N ASP A 197 -14.22 -4.23 18.30
CA ASP A 197 -13.72 -5.28 19.19
C ASP A 197 -12.20 -5.23 19.40
N PHE A 198 -11.46 -4.89 18.35
CA PHE A 198 -10.01 -4.72 18.42
C PHE A 198 -9.61 -3.37 19.01
N HIS A 199 -10.26 -2.27 18.57
CA HIS A 199 -9.99 -0.93 19.05
C HIS A 199 -10.24 -0.80 20.55
N GLU A 200 -11.36 -1.34 21.05
CA GLU A 200 -11.74 -1.32 22.45
C GLU A 200 -11.03 -2.39 23.31
N GLY A 201 -10.12 -3.18 22.71
CA GLY A 201 -9.33 -4.18 23.44
C GLY A 201 -10.11 -5.42 23.89
N ARG A 202 -11.31 -5.65 23.37
CA ARG A 202 -12.07 -6.89 23.61
C ARG A 202 -11.46 -8.08 22.89
N LYS A 203 -10.78 -7.82 21.75
CA LYS A 203 -10.14 -8.81 20.90
C LYS A 203 -8.71 -8.40 20.59
N GLY A 204 -7.83 -9.38 20.47
CA GLY A 204 -6.43 -9.17 20.09
C GLY A 204 -6.02 -10.07 18.93
N HIS A 205 -5.01 -9.66 18.17
CA HIS A 205 -4.40 -10.53 17.18
C HIS A 205 -3.59 -11.63 17.88
N PRO A 206 -3.61 -12.91 17.43
CA PRO A 206 -2.90 -14.00 18.10
C PRO A 206 -1.39 -13.77 18.27
N ALA A 207 -0.74 -13.07 17.34
CA ALA A 207 0.68 -12.73 17.40
C ALA A 207 0.98 -11.49 18.27
N ALA A 208 -0.04 -10.73 18.72
CA ALA A 208 0.14 -9.54 19.56
C ALA A 208 0.27 -9.92 21.04
N ALA A 209 1.20 -9.28 21.75
CA ALA A 209 1.41 -9.51 23.19
C ALA A 209 0.20 -9.08 24.04
N LYS A 210 -0.54 -8.04 23.60
CA LYS A 210 -1.68 -7.47 24.31
C LYS A 210 -2.74 -6.97 23.33
N PRO A 211 -4.04 -7.07 23.68
CA PRO A 211 -5.10 -6.37 22.98
C PRO A 211 -5.11 -4.87 23.34
N GLY A 212 -5.87 -4.08 22.59
CA GLY A 212 -5.99 -2.63 22.79
C GLY A 212 -5.61 -1.86 21.53
N THR A 213 -5.40 -0.55 21.67
CA THR A 213 -5.03 0.35 20.57
C THR A 213 -3.86 1.26 20.96
N LEU A 214 -3.38 2.07 20.03
CA LEU A 214 -2.35 3.08 20.28
C LEU A 214 -2.92 4.22 21.14
N PRO A 215 -2.18 4.74 22.13
CA PRO A 215 -2.60 5.91 22.88
C PRO A 215 -2.91 7.11 21.97
N GLY A 216 -4.08 7.72 22.13
CA GLY A 216 -4.51 8.88 21.35
C GLY A 216 -5.01 8.58 19.94
N ALA A 217 -5.14 7.31 19.55
CA ALA A 217 -5.66 6.95 18.24
C ALA A 217 -7.15 7.26 18.09
N SER A 218 -7.52 7.77 16.91
CA SER A 218 -8.88 7.80 16.40
C SER A 218 -9.17 6.52 15.62
N GLN A 219 -10.45 6.18 15.47
CA GLN A 219 -10.87 5.01 14.70
C GLN A 219 -11.56 5.45 13.41
N HIS A 220 -11.25 4.76 12.32
CA HIS A 220 -12.00 4.79 11.07
C HIS A 220 -11.87 3.39 10.45
N VAL A 221 -12.95 2.62 10.58
CA VAL A 221 -12.93 1.20 10.21
C VAL A 221 -12.76 1.06 8.70
N TYR A 222 -11.87 0.19 8.25
CA TYR A 222 -11.56 0.02 6.83
C TYR A 222 -12.78 -0.29 5.96
N THR A 223 -13.84 -0.89 6.53
CA THR A 223 -15.08 -1.22 5.84
C THR A 223 -15.91 0.00 5.45
N GLU A 224 -15.64 1.17 6.03
CA GLU A 224 -16.37 2.42 5.73
C GLU A 224 -16.08 2.96 4.32
N PHE A 225 -15.10 2.41 3.63
CA PHE A 225 -14.79 2.73 2.23
C PHE A 225 -15.50 1.84 1.21
N PHE A 226 -16.41 0.97 1.65
CA PHE A 226 -17.14 0.05 0.79
C PHE A 226 -18.65 0.19 1.03
N ASP A 227 -19.42 -0.01 -0.02
CA ASP A 227 -20.85 -0.25 0.14
C ASP A 227 -21.09 -1.57 0.88
N GLU A 228 -22.23 -1.70 1.56
CA GLU A 228 -22.56 -2.88 2.33
C GLU A 228 -22.50 -4.16 1.48
N GLY A 229 -21.59 -5.07 1.84
CA GLY A 229 -21.36 -6.33 1.14
C GLY A 229 -20.57 -6.23 -0.16
N ALA A 230 -20.08 -5.05 -0.53
CA ALA A 230 -19.21 -4.88 -1.68
C ALA A 230 -17.75 -5.27 -1.35
N SER A 231 -17.04 -5.74 -2.37
CA SER A 231 -15.59 -5.98 -2.33
C SER A 231 -14.79 -4.96 -3.16
N ALA A 232 -15.49 -4.15 -3.97
CA ALA A 232 -14.94 -3.00 -4.66
C ALA A 232 -14.98 -1.78 -3.75
N ILE A 233 -13.84 -1.08 -3.64
CA ILE A 233 -13.78 0.17 -2.87
C ILE A 233 -14.48 1.30 -3.64
N ASP A 234 -15.04 2.27 -2.91
CA ASP A 234 -15.57 3.50 -3.53
C ASP A 234 -14.44 4.23 -4.29
N ALA A 235 -14.68 4.50 -5.56
CA ALA A 235 -13.72 5.18 -6.43
C ALA A 235 -13.89 6.72 -6.42
N GLU A 236 -14.93 7.24 -5.77
CA GLU A 236 -15.28 8.66 -5.77
C GLU A 236 -15.24 9.24 -4.34
N ILE A 237 -14.19 8.94 -3.59
CA ILE A 237 -14.01 9.45 -2.22
C ILE A 237 -13.68 10.95 -2.27
N GLU A 238 -14.56 11.75 -1.71
CA GLU A 238 -14.43 13.20 -1.69
C GLU A 238 -13.51 13.66 -0.56
N ARG A 239 -12.34 14.23 -0.91
CA ARG A 239 -11.27 14.63 0.03
C ARG A 239 -11.77 15.51 1.18
N ALA A 240 -12.54 16.58 0.86
CA ALA A 240 -12.96 17.54 1.89
C ALA A 240 -13.91 16.89 2.91
N SER A 241 -14.84 16.07 2.43
CA SER A 241 -15.78 15.32 3.27
C SER A 241 -15.05 14.31 4.16
N LEU A 242 -14.04 13.64 3.64
CA LEU A 242 -13.24 12.68 4.39
C LEU A 242 -12.41 13.36 5.47
N LEU A 243 -11.76 14.48 5.18
CA LEU A 243 -11.01 15.27 6.17
C LEU A 243 -11.92 15.79 7.29
N GLU A 244 -13.14 16.25 6.96
CA GLU A 244 -14.14 16.66 7.95
C GLU A 244 -14.56 15.47 8.83
N THR A 245 -14.84 14.31 8.25
CA THR A 245 -15.18 13.08 8.98
C THR A 245 -14.09 12.67 9.96
N LEU A 246 -12.83 12.75 9.53
CA LEU A 246 -11.67 12.42 10.37
C LEU A 246 -11.32 13.51 11.39
N GLY A 247 -11.93 14.71 11.27
CA GLY A 247 -11.59 15.86 12.11
C GLY A 247 -10.16 16.33 11.94
N VAL A 248 -9.63 16.28 10.73
CA VAL A 248 -8.22 16.58 10.40
C VAL A 248 -8.14 17.78 9.49
N GLU A 249 -7.23 18.71 9.80
CA GLU A 249 -6.87 19.80 8.91
C GLU A 249 -6.03 19.27 7.74
N ASP A 250 -6.23 19.84 6.55
CA ASP A 250 -5.46 19.50 5.37
C ASP A 250 -3.96 19.77 5.59
N GLY A 251 -3.13 18.79 5.23
CA GLY A 251 -1.68 18.84 5.44
C GLY A 251 -1.19 18.30 6.79
N ARG A 252 -2.08 17.90 7.70
CA ARG A 252 -1.67 17.15 8.90
C ARG A 252 -1.35 15.72 8.53
N GLU A 253 -0.24 15.19 9.03
CA GLU A 253 0.16 13.81 8.79
C GLU A 253 -0.85 12.81 9.40
N ILE A 254 -1.14 11.74 8.66
CA ILE A 254 -2.03 10.65 9.09
C ILE A 254 -1.26 9.34 9.03
N VAL A 255 -1.22 8.60 10.14
CA VAL A 255 -0.59 7.28 10.22
C VAL A 255 -1.67 6.22 10.40
N SER A 256 -1.95 5.46 9.35
CA SER A 256 -2.90 4.35 9.39
C SER A 256 -2.25 3.10 9.95
N PHE A 257 -2.93 2.42 10.88
CA PHE A 257 -2.50 1.16 11.46
C PHE A 257 -3.67 0.18 11.68
N CYS A 258 -3.34 -1.10 11.83
CA CYS A 258 -4.31 -2.12 12.23
C CYS A 258 -3.65 -3.20 13.10
N ASN A 259 -3.84 -4.48 12.84
CA ASN A 259 -3.08 -5.53 13.53
C ASN A 259 -1.71 -5.80 12.89
N THR A 260 -1.66 -5.86 11.54
CA THR A 260 -0.50 -6.30 10.74
C THR A 260 -0.36 -5.53 9.43
N GLY A 261 -0.87 -4.30 9.33
CA GLY A 261 -0.79 -3.45 8.15
C GLY A 261 -1.56 -3.96 6.93
N HIS A 262 -2.60 -4.78 7.14
CA HIS A 262 -3.46 -5.30 6.09
C HIS A 262 -4.69 -4.38 5.87
N TRP A 263 -5.59 -4.28 6.85
CA TRP A 263 -6.74 -3.36 6.78
C TRP A 263 -6.30 -1.89 6.76
N ALA A 264 -5.22 -1.57 7.45
CA ALA A 264 -4.64 -0.23 7.43
C ALA A 264 -4.15 0.19 6.04
N ALA A 265 -3.77 -0.75 5.18
CA ALA A 265 -3.42 -0.46 3.81
C ALA A 265 -4.65 -0.03 2.98
N THR A 266 -5.85 -0.53 3.30
CA THR A 266 -7.10 -0.02 2.71
C THR A 266 -7.32 1.45 3.05
N ASN A 267 -7.21 1.84 4.34
CA ASN A 267 -7.33 3.23 4.75
C ASN A 267 -6.26 4.11 4.09
N TRP A 268 -5.00 3.64 4.10
CA TRP A 268 -3.91 4.34 3.44
C TRP A 268 -4.22 4.57 1.95
N PHE A 269 -4.67 3.55 1.23
CA PHE A 269 -4.99 3.63 -0.18
C PHE A 269 -6.16 4.58 -0.46
N ALA A 270 -7.25 4.47 0.31
CA ALA A 270 -8.41 5.33 0.18
C ALA A 270 -8.05 6.81 0.41
N LEU A 271 -7.26 7.08 1.45
CA LEU A 271 -6.84 8.43 1.83
C LEU A 271 -5.81 9.01 0.84
N SER A 272 -4.74 8.26 0.56
CA SER A 272 -3.61 8.73 -0.26
C SER A 272 -3.91 8.68 -1.75
N GLU A 273 -4.39 7.55 -2.25
CA GLU A 273 -4.45 7.30 -3.70
C GLU A 273 -5.81 7.70 -4.30
N VAL A 274 -6.92 7.48 -3.58
CA VAL A 274 -8.26 7.82 -4.09
C VAL A 274 -8.62 9.26 -3.74
N ALA A 275 -8.56 9.63 -2.46
CA ALA A 275 -8.89 11.00 -2.02
C ALA A 275 -7.75 12.02 -2.26
N GLY A 276 -6.54 11.58 -2.58
CA GLY A 276 -5.39 12.44 -2.86
C GLY A 276 -4.92 13.27 -1.65
N ILE A 277 -5.05 12.73 -0.43
CA ILE A 277 -4.58 13.39 0.79
C ILE A 277 -3.07 13.15 0.90
N GLU A 278 -2.30 14.24 1.01
CA GLU A 278 -0.86 14.17 1.21
C GLU A 278 -0.49 13.83 2.66
N GLY A 279 0.72 13.29 2.88
CA GLY A 279 1.23 12.99 4.22
C GLY A 279 0.55 11.79 4.89
N VAL A 280 -0.07 10.90 4.13
CA VAL A 280 -0.63 9.64 4.66
C VAL A 280 0.43 8.56 4.68
N LYS A 281 0.70 8.00 5.83
CA LYS A 281 1.65 6.90 6.05
C LYS A 281 0.95 5.63 6.52
N LEU A 282 1.51 4.50 6.16
CA LEU A 282 1.15 3.20 6.71
C LEU A 282 2.16 2.80 7.80
N TYR A 283 1.67 2.40 8.97
CA TYR A 283 2.48 1.69 9.95
C TYR A 283 2.34 0.17 9.72
N PRO A 284 3.27 -0.46 8.99
CA PRO A 284 3.08 -1.84 8.52
C PRO A 284 3.14 -2.88 9.66
N GLY A 285 4.01 -2.70 10.66
CA GLY A 285 4.12 -3.58 11.82
C GLY A 285 2.91 -3.54 12.73
N SER A 286 2.24 -2.38 12.80
CA SER A 286 0.96 -2.19 13.49
C SER A 286 0.96 -2.72 14.93
N MET A 287 -0.21 -3.16 15.42
CA MET A 287 -0.37 -3.56 16.82
C MET A 287 0.43 -4.79 17.22
N VAL A 288 0.72 -5.71 16.29
CA VAL A 288 1.59 -6.86 16.58
C VAL A 288 2.98 -6.37 16.96
N GLU A 289 3.58 -5.53 16.12
CA GLU A 289 4.93 -5.02 16.39
C GLU A 289 4.97 -4.12 17.63
N TYR A 290 4.05 -3.15 17.71
CA TYR A 290 3.99 -2.18 18.81
C TYR A 290 3.80 -2.85 20.17
N SER A 291 2.85 -3.79 20.29
CA SER A 291 2.58 -4.49 21.55
C SER A 291 3.71 -5.44 21.96
N ASN A 292 4.36 -6.11 20.99
CA ASN A 292 5.48 -7.02 21.22
C ASN A 292 6.75 -6.26 21.63
N ALA A 293 6.92 -5.01 21.20
CA ALA A 293 7.98 -4.13 21.70
C ALA A 293 7.73 -3.64 23.13
N GLY A 294 6.56 -3.92 23.71
CA GLY A 294 6.26 -3.65 25.12
C GLY A 294 5.80 -2.23 25.42
N HIS A 295 5.43 -1.46 24.37
CA HIS A 295 4.95 -0.09 24.55
C HIS A 295 3.60 -0.01 25.29
N GLU A 296 3.27 1.18 25.77
CA GLU A 296 2.00 1.47 26.44
C GLU A 296 0.83 1.35 25.46
N MET A 297 -0.26 0.73 25.90
CA MET A 297 -1.46 0.49 25.12
C MET A 297 -2.64 1.23 25.73
N ALA A 298 -3.44 1.87 24.89
CA ALA A 298 -4.78 2.32 25.27
C ALA A 298 -5.79 1.16 25.15
N ASN A 299 -6.89 1.26 25.87
CA ASN A 299 -7.98 0.27 25.87
C ASN A 299 -7.54 -1.16 26.22
N ALA A 300 -6.33 -1.35 26.77
CA ALA A 300 -5.87 -2.65 27.19
C ALA A 300 -6.69 -3.10 28.41
N PRO A 301 -7.37 -4.28 28.36
CA PRO A 301 -8.16 -4.75 29.48
C PRO A 301 -7.25 -5.05 30.68
N GLY A 302 -7.68 -4.66 31.90
CA GLY A 302 -7.01 -5.05 33.12
C GLY A 302 -6.99 -6.57 33.32
N LEU A 303 -6.27 -7.05 34.34
CA LEU A 303 -6.09 -8.51 34.61
C LEU A 303 -7.42 -9.28 34.62
N VAL A 304 -8.49 -8.72 35.19
CA VAL A 304 -9.83 -9.35 35.23
C VAL A 304 -10.46 -9.36 33.85
N GLY A 305 -10.37 -8.27 33.08
CA GLY A 305 -10.88 -8.20 31.71
C GLY A 305 -10.18 -9.20 30.77
N ASN A 306 -8.86 -9.31 30.85
CA ASN A 306 -8.09 -10.31 30.12
C ASN A 306 -8.52 -11.75 30.43
N PHE A 307 -8.82 -12.05 31.69
CA PHE A 307 -9.31 -13.37 32.08
C PHE A 307 -10.70 -13.65 31.49
N ILE A 308 -11.60 -12.67 31.52
CA ILE A 308 -12.95 -12.80 30.94
C ILE A 308 -12.86 -12.97 29.40
N ASN A 309 -12.07 -12.18 28.71
CA ASN A 309 -11.88 -12.27 27.25
C ASN A 309 -11.39 -13.66 26.86
N ARG A 310 -10.40 -14.22 27.58
CA ARG A 310 -9.90 -15.60 27.34
C ARG A 310 -10.98 -16.67 27.56
N LEU A 311 -11.88 -16.50 28.53
CA LEU A 311 -12.98 -17.44 28.76
C LEU A 311 -14.05 -17.36 27.67
N GLN A 312 -14.18 -16.23 27.00
CA GLN A 312 -15.12 -16.01 25.90
C GLN A 312 -14.56 -16.38 24.52
N GLY A 313 -13.28 -16.82 24.46
CA GLY A 313 -12.62 -17.21 23.20
C GLY A 313 -12.14 -16.03 22.35
N ASN A 314 -11.97 -14.86 22.96
CA ASN A 314 -11.48 -13.64 22.34
C ASN A 314 -9.99 -13.43 22.62
#